data_28d79fc87e85e0a992f85065d5c99efb
#
_entry.id   28d79fc87e85e0a992f85065d5c99efb
#
_cell.length_a   1.000
_cell.length_b   1.000
_cell.length_c   1.000
_cell.angle_alpha   90.00
_cell.angle_beta   90.00
_cell.angle_gamma   90.00
#
_symmetry.space_group_name_H-M   'P 1'
#
loop_
_entity.id
_entity.type
_entity.pdbx_description
1 polymer ?
#
loop_
_entity_poly.entity_id
_entity_poly.type
_entity_poly.pdbx_seq_one_letter_code
_entity_poly.pdbx_strand_id
1 'polypeptide(L)'
;MDCYLFGQATHYDIYKKMGAHLAERKGKKGVCFDVWAPHAREVYVFGEFNDWNETSHEMKRVEPETMGVYELFVPGAQKGQMYKFIIVTEQGDKLYKADPYANYAELRPGTASIITDIEHFTWTDKEWMDKRAAKSDADVYSSPMAIYECHPGSWMRHPGRDDEGFYTYRELAKSLISYVKTMGYTHIELMGISEYPFDGSWGYQVTGYYAPTSRYGEPEDFAYFVDQCHKNNIGVILDWVPAHFPKDAHGLANFDGTATYEYADPRKGEHPDWGTKIFDYGKNEVKNFLIGSALMWIENYHVDGLRVDAVASMLYLDYGKNDGQWVPNKFGGNKNLEAVEFFKHIN
;
A
#
# COMPACT_ATOMS: atom_id res chain seq x y z
N MET A 1 -14.93 13.26 13.10
CA MET A 1 -15.45 11.91 12.75
C MET A 1 -14.29 11.01 12.34
N ASP A 2 -13.47 11.42 11.37
CA ASP A 2 -12.40 10.60 10.80
C ASP A 2 -11.39 10.11 11.84
N CYS A 3 -10.85 11.00 12.69
CA CYS A 3 -9.93 10.60 13.74
C CYS A 3 -10.52 9.56 14.71
N TYR A 4 -11.80 9.67 15.05
CA TYR A 4 -12.46 8.69 15.91
C TYR A 4 -12.53 7.30 15.24
N LEU A 5 -12.99 7.24 13.99
CA LEU A 5 -13.09 5.98 13.23
C LEU A 5 -11.70 5.37 12.99
N PHE A 6 -10.71 6.22 12.70
CA PHE A 6 -9.32 5.80 12.54
C PHE A 6 -8.78 5.11 13.79
N GLY A 7 -8.97 5.71 14.96
CA GLY A 7 -8.59 5.12 16.25
C GLY A 7 -9.41 3.89 16.68
N GLN A 8 -10.50 3.58 15.97
CA GLN A 8 -11.30 2.36 16.18
C GLN A 8 -11.03 1.26 15.13
N ALA A 9 -10.15 1.49 14.17
CA ALA A 9 -9.89 0.63 13.00
C ALA A 9 -11.15 0.41 12.12
N THR A 10 -12.05 1.38 12.06
CA THR A 10 -13.32 1.29 11.32
C THR A 10 -13.50 2.38 10.28
N HIS A 11 -12.46 3.13 9.98
CA HIS A 11 -12.47 4.12 8.90
C HIS A 11 -12.08 3.44 7.58
N TYR A 12 -13.00 2.72 6.98
CA TYR A 12 -12.71 1.93 5.77
C TYR A 12 -12.30 2.78 4.56
N ASP A 13 -12.78 4.02 4.49
CA ASP A 13 -12.40 5.02 3.46
C ASP A 13 -11.18 5.88 3.85
N ILE A 14 -10.34 5.46 4.79
CA ILE A 14 -9.21 6.26 5.30
C ILE A 14 -8.26 6.72 4.19
N TYR A 15 -8.12 5.93 3.12
CA TYR A 15 -7.28 6.24 1.97
C TYR A 15 -7.79 7.41 1.13
N LYS A 16 -9.06 7.84 1.31
CA LYS A 16 -9.61 9.07 0.71
C LYS A 16 -9.29 10.32 1.53
N LYS A 17 -8.76 10.15 2.73
CA LYS A 17 -8.40 11.23 3.64
C LYS A 17 -6.88 11.34 3.82
N MET A 18 -6.20 10.23 4.16
CA MET A 18 -4.75 10.21 4.41
C MET A 18 -4.00 10.22 3.08
N GLY A 19 -2.83 10.86 3.08
CA GLY A 19 -2.02 11.03 1.88
C GLY A 19 -2.19 12.40 1.23
N ALA A 20 -2.02 12.48 -0.08
CA ALA A 20 -2.09 13.72 -0.87
C ALA A 20 -3.32 13.71 -1.78
N HIS A 21 -4.26 14.61 -1.53
CA HIS A 21 -5.53 14.69 -2.27
C HIS A 21 -5.74 16.06 -2.91
N LEU A 22 -6.10 16.08 -4.20
CA LEU A 22 -6.50 17.30 -4.89
C LEU A 22 -7.73 17.89 -4.21
N ALA A 23 -7.69 19.17 -3.89
CA ALA A 23 -8.77 19.84 -3.17
C ALA A 23 -8.92 21.30 -3.60
N GLU A 24 -10.09 21.84 -3.30
CA GLU A 24 -10.33 23.29 -3.39
C GLU A 24 -10.76 23.81 -2.03
N ARG A 25 -10.00 24.77 -1.46
CA ARG A 25 -10.32 25.43 -0.20
C ARG A 25 -10.39 26.96 -0.39
N LYS A 26 -11.50 27.57 -0.03
CA LYS A 26 -11.73 29.04 -0.14
C LYS A 26 -11.44 29.57 -1.55
N GLY A 27 -11.88 28.85 -2.59
CA GLY A 27 -11.71 29.20 -4.00
C GLY A 27 -10.28 29.05 -4.55
N LYS A 28 -9.36 28.42 -3.81
CA LYS A 28 -8.02 28.09 -4.28
C LYS A 28 -7.88 26.59 -4.48
N LYS A 29 -7.48 26.19 -5.68
CA LYS A 29 -7.09 24.82 -5.98
C LYS A 29 -5.72 24.51 -5.40
N GLY A 30 -5.51 23.27 -4.96
CA GLY A 30 -4.27 22.82 -4.36
C GLY A 30 -4.37 21.37 -3.91
N VAL A 31 -3.55 20.98 -2.92
CA VAL A 31 -3.48 19.63 -2.38
C VAL A 31 -3.59 19.66 -0.86
N CYS A 32 -4.43 18.79 -0.30
CA CYS A 32 -4.40 18.46 1.11
C CYS A 32 -3.41 17.32 1.31
N PHE A 33 -2.53 17.48 2.29
CA PHE A 33 -1.59 16.45 2.76
C PHE A 33 -1.96 16.06 4.17
N ASP A 34 -2.12 14.77 4.41
CA ASP A 34 -2.42 14.20 5.72
C ASP A 34 -1.46 13.05 6.03
N VAL A 35 -0.87 13.04 7.23
CA VAL A 35 0.06 11.98 7.67
C VAL A 35 -0.10 11.66 9.16
N TRP A 36 0.04 10.39 9.50
CA TRP A 36 0.01 9.91 10.88
C TRP A 36 1.43 9.75 11.42
N ALA A 37 1.78 10.56 12.42
CA ALA A 37 3.09 10.56 13.09
C ALA A 37 2.91 10.94 14.58
N PRO A 38 2.36 10.03 15.41
CA PRO A 38 1.85 10.38 16.75
C PRO A 38 2.91 10.91 17.72
N HIS A 39 4.17 10.50 17.55
CA HIS A 39 5.28 10.91 18.43
C HIS A 39 6.21 11.95 17.76
N ALA A 40 5.83 12.48 16.58
CA ALA A 40 6.59 13.56 15.97
C ALA A 40 6.44 14.85 16.78
N ARG A 41 7.53 15.62 16.91
CA ARG A 41 7.50 16.97 17.47
C ARG A 41 6.94 17.97 16.46
N GLU A 42 7.39 17.87 15.19
CA GLU A 42 7.00 18.70 14.07
C GLU A 42 6.94 17.84 12.79
N VAL A 43 6.09 18.21 11.86
CA VAL A 43 6.00 17.58 10.55
C VAL A 43 5.97 18.66 9.48
N TYR A 44 6.73 18.45 8.40
CA TYR A 44 6.71 19.32 7.23
C TYR A 44 6.43 18.50 5.98
N VAL A 45 5.77 19.11 5.00
CA VAL A 45 5.69 18.58 3.64
C VAL A 45 6.52 19.46 2.71
N PHE A 46 7.32 18.85 1.85
CA PHE A 46 8.17 19.55 0.90
C PHE A 46 8.25 18.80 -0.42
N GLY A 47 8.45 19.51 -1.50
CA GLY A 47 8.45 18.94 -2.83
C GLY A 47 8.64 19.98 -3.92
N GLU A 48 8.34 19.63 -5.16
CA GLU A 48 8.47 20.52 -6.31
C GLU A 48 7.61 21.80 -6.20
N PHE A 49 6.50 21.75 -5.48
CA PHE A 49 5.61 22.90 -5.28
C PHE A 49 6.22 24.01 -4.40
N ASN A 50 7.30 23.74 -3.70
CA ASN A 50 8.01 24.70 -2.86
C ASN A 50 9.54 24.69 -3.05
N ASP A 51 10.01 24.24 -4.23
CA ASP A 51 11.43 24.11 -4.56
C ASP A 51 12.21 23.30 -3.54
N TRP A 52 11.60 22.27 -2.98
CA TRP A 52 12.14 21.38 -1.94
C TRP A 52 12.59 22.11 -0.66
N ASN A 53 11.90 23.20 -0.32
CA ASN A 53 12.18 23.97 0.89
C ASN A 53 11.66 23.23 2.13
N GLU A 54 12.58 22.81 3.00
CA GLU A 54 12.32 21.98 4.17
C GLU A 54 11.59 22.69 5.33
N THR A 55 11.42 24.00 5.28
CA THR A 55 10.94 24.79 6.43
C THR A 55 9.68 25.60 6.17
N SER A 56 9.24 25.67 4.90
CA SER A 56 8.17 26.60 4.51
C SER A 56 6.75 26.05 4.71
N HIS A 57 6.59 24.73 4.83
CA HIS A 57 5.27 24.07 4.86
C HIS A 57 5.14 23.14 6.08
N GLU A 58 5.11 23.76 7.27
CA GLU A 58 4.83 23.07 8.52
C GLU A 58 3.37 22.62 8.55
N MET A 59 3.16 21.34 8.85
CA MET A 59 1.83 20.74 9.01
C MET A 59 1.32 20.92 10.44
N LYS A 60 0.01 20.92 10.62
CA LYS A 60 -0.63 21.11 11.93
C LYS A 60 -1.29 19.83 12.39
N ARG A 61 -1.20 19.55 13.68
CA ARG A 61 -1.97 18.46 14.28
C ARG A 61 -3.46 18.73 14.16
N VAL A 62 -4.21 17.71 13.79
CA VAL A 62 -5.67 17.72 13.72
C VAL A 62 -6.25 17.35 15.08
N GLU A 63 -7.34 18.03 15.47
CA GLU A 63 -8.04 17.69 16.70
C GLU A 63 -8.80 16.35 16.63
N PRO A 64 -8.75 15.48 17.65
CA PRO A 64 -7.95 15.67 18.88
C PRO A 64 -6.46 15.40 18.63
N GLU A 65 -5.59 16.28 19.10
CA GLU A 65 -4.13 16.21 18.89
C GLU A 65 -3.50 14.88 19.32
N THR A 66 -4.13 14.19 20.27
CA THR A 66 -3.71 12.88 20.77
C THR A 66 -3.70 11.79 19.70
N MET A 67 -4.43 11.98 18.60
CA MET A 67 -4.44 11.02 17.48
C MET A 67 -3.16 11.08 16.64
N GLY A 68 -2.41 12.17 16.70
CA GLY A 68 -1.13 12.32 16.01
C GLY A 68 -1.24 12.40 14.49
N VAL A 69 -2.36 12.83 13.96
CA VAL A 69 -2.55 13.13 12.55
C VAL A 69 -2.16 14.59 12.28
N TYR A 70 -1.38 14.83 11.23
CA TYR A 70 -0.99 16.16 10.76
C TYR A 70 -1.61 16.44 9.40
N GLU A 71 -2.11 17.66 9.21
CA GLU A 71 -2.75 18.12 7.98
C GLU A 71 -2.15 19.45 7.50
N LEU A 72 -2.03 19.62 6.18
CA LEU A 72 -1.77 20.91 5.55
C LEU A 72 -2.42 20.97 4.16
N PHE A 73 -3.13 22.08 3.87
CA PHE A 73 -3.54 22.42 2.50
C PHE A 73 -2.49 23.33 1.86
N VAL A 74 -1.94 22.92 0.72
CA VAL A 74 -0.96 23.67 -0.06
C VAL A 74 -1.61 24.22 -1.32
N PRO A 75 -1.95 25.53 -1.36
CA PRO A 75 -2.52 26.16 -2.56
C PRO A 75 -1.50 26.13 -3.71
N GLY A 76 -1.95 25.78 -4.92
CA GLY A 76 -1.12 25.78 -6.12
C GLY A 76 -0.30 24.50 -6.34
N ALA A 77 -0.23 23.60 -5.37
CA ALA A 77 0.31 22.26 -5.60
C ALA A 77 -0.58 21.49 -6.59
N GLN A 78 0.01 20.66 -7.46
CA GLN A 78 -0.66 20.06 -8.61
C GLN A 78 -0.32 18.57 -8.77
N LYS A 79 -1.21 17.84 -9.48
CA LYS A 79 -0.96 16.45 -9.94
C LYS A 79 0.37 16.37 -10.69
N GLY A 80 1.12 15.33 -10.44
CA GLY A 80 2.41 15.03 -11.06
C GLY A 80 3.62 15.55 -10.29
N GLN A 81 3.44 16.46 -9.33
CA GLN A 81 4.55 16.96 -8.53
C GLN A 81 5.02 15.94 -7.48
N MET A 82 6.32 15.83 -7.32
CA MET A 82 6.97 14.99 -6.31
C MET A 82 7.00 15.68 -4.94
N TYR A 83 6.85 14.88 -3.88
CA TYR A 83 6.92 15.34 -2.49
C TYR A 83 7.42 14.27 -1.52
N LYS A 84 7.79 14.72 -0.33
CA LYS A 84 8.09 13.89 0.85
C LYS A 84 7.61 14.58 2.11
N PHE A 85 7.59 13.84 3.21
CA PHE A 85 7.45 14.38 4.56
C PHE A 85 8.80 14.47 5.27
N ILE A 86 8.98 15.51 6.07
CA ILE A 86 10.03 15.60 7.08
C ILE A 86 9.36 15.42 8.43
N ILE A 87 9.72 14.34 9.09
CA ILE A 87 9.27 14.05 10.44
C ILE A 87 10.38 14.45 11.41
N VAL A 88 10.13 15.43 12.27
CA VAL A 88 11.07 15.81 13.32
C VAL A 88 10.73 15.03 14.58
N THR A 89 11.66 14.20 15.01
CA THR A 89 11.49 13.36 16.20
C THR A 89 11.46 14.20 17.49
N GLU A 90 11.07 13.63 18.62
CA GLU A 90 11.17 14.29 19.92
C GLU A 90 12.59 14.73 20.25
N GLN A 91 13.59 13.99 19.81
CA GLN A 91 15.01 14.31 20.00
C GLN A 91 15.52 15.40 19.05
N GLY A 92 14.75 15.77 18.02
CA GLY A 92 15.08 16.80 17.05
C GLY A 92 15.73 16.28 15.75
N ASP A 93 15.84 14.96 15.59
CA ASP A 93 16.35 14.37 14.35
C ASP A 93 15.33 14.52 13.23
N LYS A 94 15.79 14.78 12.02
CA LYS A 94 14.95 14.86 10.82
C LYS A 94 14.94 13.52 10.08
N LEU A 95 13.76 12.98 9.88
CA LEU A 95 13.53 11.77 9.07
C LEU A 95 12.80 12.16 7.78
N TYR A 96 13.36 11.76 6.64
CA TYR A 96 12.80 12.04 5.30
C TYR A 96 11.99 10.84 4.84
N LYS A 97 10.66 10.95 4.86
CA LYS A 97 9.74 9.84 4.63
C LYS A 97 8.94 10.01 3.35
N ALA A 98 8.77 8.91 2.61
CA ALA A 98 7.71 8.82 1.62
C ALA A 98 6.34 8.83 2.31
N ASP A 99 5.30 9.15 1.58
CA ASP A 99 3.95 9.12 2.11
C ASP A 99 3.45 7.66 2.19
N PRO A 100 3.06 7.18 3.39
CA PRO A 100 2.54 5.82 3.54
C PRO A 100 1.28 5.52 2.73
N TYR A 101 0.49 6.55 2.43
CA TYR A 101 -0.76 6.45 1.67
C TYR A 101 -0.63 6.91 0.22
N ALA A 102 0.58 7.19 -0.27
CA ALA A 102 0.79 7.62 -1.65
C ALA A 102 0.23 6.61 -2.65
N ASN A 103 -0.52 7.12 -3.63
CA ASN A 103 -1.06 6.30 -4.72
C ASN A 103 -0.12 6.21 -5.92
N TYR A 104 0.99 6.94 -5.91
CA TYR A 104 2.02 6.89 -6.93
C TYR A 104 3.40 7.19 -6.33
N ALA A 105 4.40 6.42 -6.70
CA ALA A 105 5.77 6.56 -6.24
C ALA A 105 6.70 6.91 -7.40
N GLU A 106 7.75 7.66 -7.08
CA GLU A 106 8.87 7.89 -8.00
C GLU A 106 9.52 6.55 -8.38
N LEU A 107 9.91 6.44 -9.66
CA LEU A 107 10.63 5.24 -10.13
C LEU A 107 11.97 5.12 -9.38
N ARG A 108 12.24 3.92 -8.89
CA ARG A 108 13.50 3.65 -8.21
C ARG A 108 14.74 3.99 -9.08
N PRO A 109 15.85 4.44 -8.51
CA PRO A 109 16.17 4.52 -7.08
C PRO A 109 15.58 5.72 -6.35
N GLY A 110 14.75 6.54 -6.99
CA GLY A 110 14.03 7.63 -6.35
C GLY A 110 13.11 7.12 -5.24
N THR A 111 12.80 8.00 -4.27
CA THR A 111 12.04 7.64 -3.07
C THR A 111 10.96 8.66 -2.71
N ALA A 112 10.64 9.55 -3.64
CA ALA A 112 9.56 10.51 -3.45
C ALA A 112 8.19 9.87 -3.74
N SER A 113 7.16 10.46 -3.17
CA SER A 113 5.77 10.23 -3.55
C SER A 113 5.38 11.23 -4.63
N ILE A 114 4.43 10.87 -5.48
CA ILE A 114 3.94 11.73 -6.56
C ILE A 114 2.46 12.01 -6.33
N ILE A 115 2.06 13.28 -6.37
CA ILE A 115 0.67 13.69 -6.27
C ILE A 115 -0.10 13.12 -7.48
N THR A 116 -1.10 12.30 -7.22
CA THR A 116 -1.94 11.71 -8.26
C THR A 116 -3.40 11.67 -7.86
N ASP A 117 -4.24 11.32 -8.81
CA ASP A 117 -5.66 11.12 -8.63
C ASP A 117 -6.04 9.81 -9.30
N ILE A 118 -6.48 8.85 -8.51
CA ILE A 118 -6.86 7.51 -8.97
C ILE A 118 -8.38 7.33 -9.09
N GLU A 119 -9.17 8.33 -8.68
CA GLU A 119 -10.64 8.24 -8.67
C GLU A 119 -11.27 8.56 -10.03
N HIS A 120 -10.53 9.20 -10.94
CA HIS A 120 -11.08 9.72 -12.20
C HIS A 120 -10.76 8.83 -13.41
N PHE A 121 -10.31 7.60 -13.23
CA PHE A 121 -10.17 6.65 -14.34
C PHE A 121 -11.56 6.29 -14.91
N THR A 122 -11.69 6.32 -16.24
CA THR A 122 -12.95 5.96 -16.91
C THR A 122 -13.02 4.45 -17.12
N TRP A 123 -13.63 3.75 -16.21
CA TRP A 123 -13.84 2.30 -16.28
C TRP A 123 -14.83 1.93 -17.39
N THR A 124 -14.57 0.84 -18.07
CA THR A 124 -15.43 0.28 -19.12
C THR A 124 -15.81 -1.18 -18.84
N ASP A 125 -15.53 -1.68 -17.64
CA ASP A 125 -15.74 -3.04 -17.15
C ASP A 125 -17.09 -3.25 -16.44
N LYS A 126 -18.05 -2.36 -16.63
CA LYS A 126 -19.35 -2.40 -15.93
C LYS A 126 -20.04 -3.77 -16.00
N GLU A 127 -19.99 -4.45 -17.14
CA GLU A 127 -20.58 -5.77 -17.29
C GLU A 127 -19.96 -6.81 -16.35
N TRP A 128 -18.63 -6.77 -16.19
CA TRP A 128 -17.90 -7.62 -15.25
C TRP A 128 -18.30 -7.32 -13.80
N MET A 129 -18.31 -6.05 -13.43
CA MET A 129 -18.66 -5.60 -12.08
C MET A 129 -20.10 -5.93 -11.70
N ASP A 130 -21.06 -5.77 -12.63
CA ASP A 130 -22.44 -6.16 -12.42
C ASP A 130 -22.56 -7.68 -12.21
N LYS A 131 -21.85 -8.50 -13.00
CA LYS A 131 -21.81 -9.96 -12.83
C LYS A 131 -21.19 -10.35 -11.50
N ARG A 132 -20.10 -9.69 -11.10
CA ARG A 132 -19.43 -9.91 -9.80
C ARG A 132 -20.40 -9.63 -8.65
N ALA A 133 -21.06 -8.50 -8.67
CA ALA A 133 -22.02 -8.10 -7.64
C ALA A 133 -23.26 -8.99 -7.55
N ALA A 134 -23.63 -9.63 -8.65
CA ALA A 134 -24.80 -10.52 -8.69
C ALA A 134 -24.51 -11.94 -8.19
N LYS A 135 -23.25 -12.35 -8.04
CA LYS A 135 -22.89 -13.69 -7.55
C LYS A 135 -23.17 -13.81 -6.06
N SER A 136 -23.82 -14.91 -5.69
CA SER A 136 -23.89 -15.35 -4.30
C SER A 136 -22.58 -16.03 -3.86
N ASP A 137 -22.36 -16.16 -2.56
CA ASP A 137 -21.21 -16.92 -2.02
C ASP A 137 -21.19 -18.35 -2.57
N ALA A 138 -22.35 -19.00 -2.68
CA ALA A 138 -22.45 -20.33 -3.25
C ALA A 138 -21.98 -20.40 -4.71
N ASP A 139 -22.28 -19.37 -5.51
CA ASP A 139 -21.82 -19.28 -6.90
C ASP A 139 -20.30 -19.09 -6.97
N VAL A 140 -19.74 -18.28 -6.07
CA VAL A 140 -18.29 -18.07 -5.99
C VAL A 140 -17.58 -19.39 -5.65
N TYR A 141 -18.04 -20.10 -4.61
CA TYR A 141 -17.42 -21.35 -4.17
C TYR A 141 -17.61 -22.53 -5.13
N SER A 142 -18.66 -22.52 -5.94
CA SER A 142 -18.94 -23.58 -6.92
C SER A 142 -18.40 -23.32 -8.31
N SER A 143 -17.97 -22.10 -8.61
CA SER A 143 -17.44 -21.75 -9.92
C SER A 143 -16.02 -22.32 -10.11
N PRO A 144 -15.70 -22.93 -11.24
CA PRO A 144 -14.35 -23.38 -11.53
C PRO A 144 -13.40 -22.18 -11.64
N MET A 145 -12.22 -22.28 -11.02
CA MET A 145 -11.20 -21.26 -11.04
C MET A 145 -9.86 -21.87 -11.48
N ALA A 146 -9.26 -21.30 -12.51
CA ALA A 146 -7.92 -21.60 -12.97
C ALA A 146 -7.09 -20.32 -12.95
N ILE A 147 -6.08 -20.26 -12.08
CA ILE A 147 -5.28 -19.05 -11.80
C ILE A 147 -3.93 -19.18 -12.50
N TYR A 148 -3.53 -18.15 -13.23
CA TYR A 148 -2.18 -17.97 -13.75
C TYR A 148 -1.43 -16.97 -12.88
N GLU A 149 -0.54 -17.45 -12.03
CA GLU A 149 0.34 -16.63 -11.20
C GLU A 149 1.55 -16.18 -12.01
N CYS A 150 1.86 -14.88 -11.99
CA CYS A 150 3.04 -14.36 -12.65
C CYS A 150 3.60 -13.10 -11.98
N HIS A 151 4.91 -12.93 -12.09
CA HIS A 151 5.59 -11.70 -11.75
C HIS A 151 5.80 -10.89 -13.03
N PRO A 152 5.17 -9.70 -13.19
CA PRO A 152 5.21 -8.93 -14.44
C PRO A 152 6.61 -8.63 -14.95
N GLY A 153 7.54 -8.31 -14.05
CA GLY A 153 8.93 -8.00 -14.40
C GLY A 153 9.78 -9.17 -14.85
N SER A 154 9.33 -10.41 -14.67
CA SER A 154 10.04 -11.61 -15.13
C SER A 154 9.29 -12.44 -16.19
N TRP A 155 8.00 -12.12 -16.40
CA TRP A 155 7.15 -12.87 -17.32
C TRP A 155 7.68 -12.83 -18.78
N MET A 156 7.92 -11.61 -19.29
CA MET A 156 8.60 -11.33 -20.56
C MET A 156 9.37 -10.03 -20.47
N ARG A 157 10.43 -9.91 -21.31
CA ARG A 157 11.23 -8.70 -21.43
C ARG A 157 11.50 -8.37 -22.88
N HIS A 158 11.62 -7.08 -23.19
CA HIS A 158 12.08 -6.60 -24.48
C HIS A 158 13.60 -6.73 -24.56
N PRO A 159 14.14 -7.54 -25.49
CA PRO A 159 15.60 -7.65 -25.64
C PRO A 159 16.19 -6.31 -26.11
N GLY A 160 17.28 -5.89 -25.46
CA GLY A 160 18.09 -4.74 -25.88
C GLY A 160 17.51 -3.35 -25.54
N ARG A 161 16.52 -3.24 -24.66
CA ARG A 161 16.09 -1.95 -24.12
C ARG A 161 16.97 -1.55 -22.93
N ASP A 162 17.33 -0.25 -22.85
CA ASP A 162 18.16 0.31 -21.78
C ASP A 162 17.42 0.44 -20.42
N ASP A 163 16.07 0.37 -20.44
CA ASP A 163 15.17 0.47 -19.29
C ASP A 163 14.86 -0.89 -18.64
N GLU A 164 15.82 -1.80 -18.55
CA GLU A 164 15.67 -3.17 -18.09
C GLU A 164 14.72 -4.04 -18.91
N GLY A 165 14.06 -3.48 -19.92
CA GLY A 165 13.20 -4.17 -20.88
C GLY A 165 11.91 -4.70 -20.28
N PHE A 166 11.40 -4.16 -19.20
CA PHE A 166 10.10 -4.54 -18.66
C PHE A 166 8.97 -4.24 -19.64
N TYR A 167 7.95 -5.09 -19.64
CA TYR A 167 6.68 -4.76 -20.26
C TYR A 167 5.92 -3.77 -19.38
N THR A 168 5.39 -2.72 -20.01
CA THR A 168 4.48 -1.80 -19.34
C THR A 168 3.14 -2.46 -19.04
N TYR A 169 2.36 -1.91 -18.11
CA TYR A 169 0.98 -2.38 -17.85
C TYR A 169 0.15 -2.47 -19.14
N ARG A 170 0.31 -1.50 -20.06
CA ARG A 170 -0.40 -1.50 -21.36
C ARG A 170 0.09 -2.57 -22.32
N GLU A 171 1.37 -2.92 -22.29
CA GLU A 171 1.92 -4.02 -23.08
C GLU A 171 1.50 -5.38 -22.51
N LEU A 172 1.48 -5.50 -21.17
CA LEU A 172 0.95 -6.67 -20.47
C LEU A 172 -0.54 -6.89 -20.80
N ALA A 173 -1.34 -5.82 -20.86
CA ALA A 173 -2.74 -5.90 -21.25
C ALA A 173 -2.95 -6.52 -22.64
N LYS A 174 -2.00 -6.37 -23.55
CA LYS A 174 -2.07 -6.99 -24.89
C LYS A 174 -1.56 -8.43 -24.89
N SER A 175 -0.39 -8.66 -24.31
CA SER A 175 0.34 -9.92 -24.47
C SER A 175 -0.06 -10.95 -23.39
N LEU A 176 -0.09 -10.58 -22.13
CA LEU A 176 -0.40 -11.49 -21.03
C LEU A 176 -1.87 -11.94 -21.10
N ILE A 177 -2.81 -11.03 -21.33
CA ILE A 177 -4.24 -11.36 -21.46
C ILE A 177 -4.47 -12.34 -22.62
N SER A 178 -3.84 -12.10 -23.76
CA SER A 178 -3.94 -13.01 -24.92
C SER A 178 -3.42 -14.41 -24.59
N TYR A 179 -2.29 -14.50 -23.89
CA TYR A 179 -1.69 -15.77 -23.47
C TYR A 179 -2.63 -16.51 -22.50
N VAL A 180 -3.03 -15.86 -21.41
CA VAL A 180 -3.88 -16.44 -20.36
C VAL A 180 -5.21 -16.95 -20.92
N LYS A 181 -5.82 -16.17 -21.82
CA LYS A 181 -7.06 -16.54 -22.51
C LYS A 181 -6.88 -17.76 -23.42
N THR A 182 -5.80 -17.81 -24.19
CA THR A 182 -5.48 -18.93 -25.08
C THR A 182 -5.25 -20.21 -24.28
N MET A 183 -4.62 -20.11 -23.10
CA MET A 183 -4.33 -21.24 -22.22
C MET A 183 -5.56 -21.69 -21.39
N GLY A 184 -6.65 -20.93 -21.41
CA GLY A 184 -7.90 -21.28 -20.70
C GLY A 184 -7.94 -20.94 -19.22
N TYR A 185 -7.06 -20.06 -18.74
CA TYR A 185 -7.13 -19.56 -17.36
C TYR A 185 -8.28 -18.57 -17.19
N THR A 186 -8.81 -18.50 -15.97
CA THR A 186 -9.92 -17.61 -15.59
C THR A 186 -9.47 -16.35 -14.86
N HIS A 187 -8.32 -16.42 -14.20
CA HIS A 187 -7.75 -15.33 -13.39
C HIS A 187 -6.26 -15.21 -13.64
N ILE A 188 -5.76 -13.99 -13.44
CA ILE A 188 -4.32 -13.69 -13.31
C ILE A 188 -4.06 -13.31 -11.85
N GLU A 189 -3.08 -13.93 -11.22
CA GLU A 189 -2.54 -13.52 -9.93
C GLU A 189 -1.21 -12.79 -10.17
N LEU A 190 -1.13 -11.54 -9.74
CA LEU A 190 0.01 -10.66 -9.97
C LEU A 190 0.86 -10.53 -8.72
N MET A 191 2.12 -10.99 -8.80
CA MET A 191 3.13 -10.77 -7.78
C MET A 191 3.77 -9.39 -7.94
N GLY A 192 4.15 -8.75 -6.83
CA GLY A 192 4.98 -7.53 -6.83
C GLY A 192 4.33 -6.31 -7.49
N ILE A 193 3.04 -6.08 -7.24
CA ILE A 193 2.33 -4.90 -7.76
C ILE A 193 2.40 -3.71 -6.82
N SER A 194 2.33 -3.90 -5.50
CA SER A 194 2.57 -2.80 -4.55
C SER A 194 4.01 -2.30 -4.68
N GLU A 195 4.25 -0.98 -4.57
CA GLU A 195 5.58 -0.39 -4.80
C GLU A 195 6.63 -0.90 -3.80
N TYR A 196 7.82 -1.18 -4.27
CA TYR A 196 8.94 -1.72 -3.50
C TYR A 196 10.29 -1.24 -4.04
N PRO A 197 11.35 -1.03 -3.19
CA PRO A 197 12.62 -0.47 -3.63
C PRO A 197 13.59 -1.51 -4.20
N PHE A 198 13.54 -2.76 -3.72
CA PHE A 198 14.56 -3.78 -3.98
C PHE A 198 14.04 -4.89 -4.90
N ASP A 199 14.53 -4.94 -6.14
CA ASP A 199 14.09 -5.92 -7.15
C ASP A 199 14.27 -7.38 -6.72
N GLY A 200 15.33 -7.67 -5.98
CA GLY A 200 15.60 -9.01 -5.45
C GLY A 200 14.55 -9.53 -4.46
N SER A 201 13.69 -8.65 -3.94
CA SER A 201 12.56 -9.06 -3.09
C SER A 201 11.35 -9.56 -3.86
N TRP A 202 11.32 -9.43 -5.19
CA TRP A 202 10.17 -9.75 -6.06
C TRP A 202 8.87 -9.01 -5.69
N GLY A 203 8.98 -7.91 -4.94
CA GLY A 203 7.85 -7.14 -4.45
C GLY A 203 7.36 -7.54 -3.06
N TYR A 204 8.05 -8.43 -2.35
CA TYR A 204 7.69 -8.81 -0.99
C TYR A 204 8.24 -7.87 0.11
N GLN A 205 9.08 -6.90 -0.25
CA GLN A 205 9.53 -5.82 0.65
C GLN A 205 8.86 -4.50 0.28
N VAL A 206 7.57 -4.42 0.56
CA VAL A 206 6.70 -3.31 0.16
C VAL A 206 7.00 -2.04 0.95
N THR A 207 7.12 -0.90 0.23
CA THR A 207 7.19 0.45 0.82
C THR A 207 5.99 1.31 0.48
N GLY A 208 5.26 1.00 -0.60
CA GLY A 208 4.07 1.73 -1.05
C GLY A 208 2.84 0.83 -1.13
N TYR A 209 2.10 0.71 -0.03
CA TYR A 209 0.93 -0.19 0.11
C TYR A 209 -0.28 0.25 -0.71
N TYR A 210 -0.30 1.51 -1.14
CA TYR A 210 -1.40 2.13 -1.86
C TYR A 210 -1.04 2.50 -3.31
N ALA A 211 0.19 2.21 -3.74
CA ALA A 211 0.71 2.56 -5.06
C ALA A 211 1.01 1.32 -5.90
N PRO A 212 0.49 1.22 -7.12
CA PRO A 212 1.04 0.29 -8.11
C PRO A 212 2.49 0.64 -8.40
N THR A 213 3.36 -0.37 -8.51
CA THR A 213 4.77 -0.09 -8.78
C THR A 213 4.96 0.68 -10.08
N SER A 214 5.76 1.74 -10.02
CA SER A 214 6.10 2.60 -11.15
C SER A 214 7.01 1.95 -12.20
N ARG A 215 7.51 0.74 -11.92
CA ARG A 215 8.32 -0.06 -12.86
C ARG A 215 7.65 -0.32 -14.20
N TYR A 216 6.33 -0.43 -14.19
CA TYR A 216 5.55 -0.86 -15.37
C TYR A 216 4.64 0.24 -15.91
N GLY A 217 4.69 1.45 -15.36
CA GLY A 217 3.90 2.59 -15.80
C GLY A 217 3.23 3.33 -14.66
N GLU A 218 2.29 4.19 -15.00
CA GLU A 218 1.53 5.02 -14.07
C GLU A 218 0.34 4.26 -13.46
N PRO A 219 -0.25 4.76 -12.36
CA PRO A 219 -1.45 4.17 -11.76
C PRO A 219 -2.63 3.99 -12.73
N GLU A 220 -2.83 4.95 -13.65
CA GLU A 220 -3.87 4.83 -14.69
C GLU A 220 -3.59 3.69 -15.69
N ASP A 221 -2.31 3.34 -15.93
CA ASP A 221 -1.95 2.22 -16.79
C ASP A 221 -2.27 0.88 -16.12
N PHE A 222 -2.11 0.79 -14.80
CA PHE A 222 -2.54 -0.39 -14.04
C PHE A 222 -4.07 -0.53 -14.06
N ALA A 223 -4.81 0.57 -13.83
CA ALA A 223 -6.26 0.56 -13.95
C ALA A 223 -6.70 0.12 -15.36
N TYR A 224 -6.03 0.60 -16.41
CA TYR A 224 -6.26 0.14 -17.78
C TYR A 224 -6.02 -1.36 -17.97
N PHE A 225 -4.95 -1.90 -17.34
CA PHE A 225 -4.67 -3.34 -17.39
C PHE A 225 -5.83 -4.16 -16.81
N VAL A 226 -6.33 -3.77 -15.63
CA VAL A 226 -7.45 -4.46 -14.96
C VAL A 226 -8.72 -4.36 -15.81
N ASP A 227 -9.05 -3.15 -16.30
CA ASP A 227 -10.21 -2.93 -17.20
C ASP A 227 -10.16 -3.86 -18.43
N GLN A 228 -8.99 -4.03 -19.03
CA GLN A 228 -8.81 -4.93 -20.17
C GLN A 228 -8.91 -6.42 -19.78
N CYS A 229 -8.48 -6.81 -18.59
CA CYS A 229 -8.69 -8.16 -18.06
C CYS A 229 -10.19 -8.46 -17.98
N HIS A 230 -10.97 -7.58 -17.35
CA HIS A 230 -12.41 -7.72 -17.19
C HIS A 230 -13.16 -7.79 -18.51
N LYS A 231 -12.80 -6.96 -19.49
CA LYS A 231 -13.35 -7.03 -20.86
C LYS A 231 -13.09 -8.36 -21.55
N ASN A 232 -12.05 -9.07 -21.17
CA ASN A 232 -11.73 -10.38 -21.69
C ASN A 232 -12.24 -11.53 -20.80
N ASN A 233 -13.08 -11.25 -19.80
CA ASN A 233 -13.61 -12.19 -18.81
C ASN A 233 -12.50 -12.89 -18.01
N ILE A 234 -11.47 -12.13 -17.62
CA ILE A 234 -10.37 -12.57 -16.77
C ILE A 234 -10.39 -11.74 -15.48
N GLY A 235 -10.46 -12.42 -14.34
CA GLY A 235 -10.33 -11.78 -13.03
C GLY A 235 -8.87 -11.46 -12.68
N VAL A 236 -8.66 -10.50 -11.80
CA VAL A 236 -7.35 -10.08 -11.31
C VAL A 236 -7.24 -10.27 -9.82
N ILE A 237 -6.24 -11.02 -9.38
CA ILE A 237 -5.89 -11.24 -7.98
C ILE A 237 -4.55 -10.56 -7.73
N LEU A 238 -4.41 -9.85 -6.62
CA LEU A 238 -3.12 -9.27 -6.21
C LEU A 238 -2.50 -10.05 -5.06
N ASP A 239 -1.21 -10.26 -5.17
CA ASP A 239 -0.40 -10.70 -4.04
C ASP A 239 -0.19 -9.51 -3.09
N TRP A 240 -0.81 -9.59 -1.90
CA TRP A 240 -0.84 -8.53 -0.90
C TRP A 240 -0.06 -8.95 0.34
N VAL A 241 0.84 -8.08 0.82
CA VAL A 241 1.85 -8.41 1.84
C VAL A 241 1.60 -7.64 3.15
N PRO A 242 0.56 -7.96 3.94
CA PRO A 242 0.30 -7.27 5.21
C PRO A 242 1.14 -7.80 6.38
N ALA A 243 2.07 -8.71 6.12
CA ALA A 243 2.83 -9.38 7.16
C ALA A 243 3.99 -8.53 7.69
N HIS A 244 4.71 -7.87 6.80
CA HIS A 244 5.96 -7.20 7.14
C HIS A 244 6.33 -6.13 6.10
N PHE A 245 7.36 -5.32 6.43
CA PHE A 245 7.88 -4.29 5.55
C PHE A 245 9.39 -4.09 5.76
N PRO A 246 10.14 -3.57 4.76
CA PRO A 246 11.58 -3.39 4.85
C PRO A 246 11.98 -2.25 5.78
N LYS A 247 13.27 -2.20 6.12
CA LYS A 247 13.86 -1.17 7.00
C LYS A 247 14.38 0.05 6.24
N ASP A 248 14.02 0.23 4.99
CA ASP A 248 14.42 1.38 4.17
C ASP A 248 14.07 2.69 4.86
N ALA A 249 15.01 3.64 4.88
CA ALA A 249 14.89 4.87 5.65
C ALA A 249 13.68 5.73 5.25
N HIS A 250 13.29 5.70 3.97
CA HIS A 250 12.14 6.43 3.46
C HIS A 250 10.80 5.74 3.72
N GLY A 251 10.81 4.45 4.10
CA GLY A 251 9.62 3.62 4.34
C GLY A 251 9.05 3.74 5.75
N LEU A 252 8.27 2.71 6.14
CA LEU A 252 7.48 2.72 7.37
C LEU A 252 8.29 2.51 8.65
N ALA A 253 9.48 1.87 8.57
CA ALA A 253 10.27 1.53 9.75
C ALA A 253 10.65 2.76 10.58
N ASN A 254 10.36 2.73 11.87
CA ASN A 254 10.57 3.83 12.81
C ASN A 254 10.07 5.17 12.24
N PHE A 255 8.84 5.21 11.76
CA PHE A 255 8.32 6.27 10.92
C PHE A 255 8.46 7.67 11.53
N ASP A 256 8.16 7.81 12.83
CA ASP A 256 8.30 9.07 13.57
C ASP A 256 9.46 9.06 14.59
N GLY A 257 10.43 8.16 14.40
CA GLY A 257 11.53 7.92 15.33
C GLY A 257 11.20 6.86 16.38
N THR A 258 9.97 6.34 16.37
CA THR A 258 9.51 5.27 17.26
C THR A 258 8.95 4.09 16.44
N ALA A 259 8.61 3.00 17.11
CA ALA A 259 7.90 1.87 16.49
C ALA A 259 6.45 2.27 16.18
N THR A 260 6.24 3.05 15.10
CA THR A 260 4.93 3.58 14.71
C THR A 260 4.04 2.51 14.11
N TYR A 261 4.49 1.85 13.05
CA TYR A 261 3.75 0.80 12.36
C TYR A 261 4.09 -0.62 12.85
N GLU A 262 5.27 -0.81 13.41
CA GLU A 262 5.76 -2.10 13.89
C GLU A 262 5.57 -2.30 15.40
N TYR A 263 5.69 -3.55 15.84
CA TYR A 263 5.82 -3.85 17.27
C TYR A 263 7.13 -3.30 17.83
N ALA A 264 7.06 -2.72 19.04
CA ALA A 264 8.22 -2.11 19.69
C ALA A 264 9.25 -3.12 20.18
N ASP A 265 8.81 -4.30 20.67
CA ASP A 265 9.70 -5.38 21.09
C ASP A 265 10.25 -6.11 19.84
N PRO A 266 11.57 -6.08 19.57
CA PRO A 266 12.12 -6.70 18.37
C PRO A 266 11.90 -8.21 18.30
N ARG A 267 11.71 -8.89 19.44
CA ARG A 267 11.36 -10.32 19.48
C ARG A 267 9.98 -10.60 18.88
N LYS A 268 9.08 -9.60 18.87
CA LYS A 268 7.77 -9.65 18.24
C LYS A 268 7.75 -8.90 16.90
N GLY A 269 8.51 -7.82 16.80
CA GLY A 269 8.49 -6.83 15.72
C GLY A 269 9.49 -7.05 14.58
N GLU A 270 10.25 -8.14 14.57
CA GLU A 270 11.24 -8.40 13.50
C GLU A 270 11.21 -9.84 13.02
N HIS A 271 11.43 -10.01 11.70
CA HIS A 271 11.82 -11.28 11.08
C HIS A 271 13.33 -11.27 10.86
N PRO A 272 14.12 -12.01 11.67
CA PRO A 272 15.58 -12.01 11.55
C PRO A 272 16.07 -12.50 10.18
N ASP A 273 15.44 -13.55 9.64
CA ASP A 273 15.84 -14.17 8.37
C ASP A 273 15.57 -13.27 7.16
N TRP A 274 14.51 -12.45 7.22
CA TRP A 274 14.12 -11.55 6.12
C TRP A 274 14.67 -10.12 6.30
N GLY A 275 15.15 -9.79 7.50
CA GLY A 275 15.63 -8.45 7.83
C GLY A 275 14.52 -7.39 7.89
N THR A 276 13.26 -7.78 8.04
CA THR A 276 12.08 -6.92 7.94
C THR A 276 11.44 -6.65 9.31
N LYS A 277 10.61 -5.60 9.38
CA LYS A 277 9.75 -5.29 10.52
C LYS A 277 8.38 -5.97 10.36
N ILE A 278 7.73 -6.28 11.49
CA ILE A 278 6.38 -6.88 11.53
C ILE A 278 5.39 -5.82 11.97
N PHE A 279 4.28 -5.68 11.25
CA PHE A 279 3.19 -4.79 11.62
C PHE A 279 2.63 -5.07 13.02
N ASP A 280 2.34 -4.00 13.77
CA ASP A 280 1.69 -4.09 15.07
C ASP A 280 0.17 -4.18 14.91
N TYR A 281 -0.34 -5.40 14.78
CA TYR A 281 -1.80 -5.65 14.67
C TYR A 281 -2.59 -5.32 15.95
N GLY A 282 -1.92 -4.97 17.03
CA GLY A 282 -2.55 -4.46 18.26
C GLY A 282 -2.99 -3.00 18.16
N LYS A 283 -2.36 -2.22 17.25
CA LYS A 283 -2.72 -0.82 17.02
C LYS A 283 -3.88 -0.71 16.04
N ASN A 284 -4.91 0.03 16.43
CA ASN A 284 -6.08 0.23 15.59
C ASN A 284 -5.76 1.00 14.31
N GLU A 285 -4.86 1.98 14.38
CA GLU A 285 -4.40 2.78 13.26
C GLU A 285 -3.67 1.92 12.22
N VAL A 286 -2.86 0.96 12.67
CA VAL A 286 -2.15 0.01 11.79
C VAL A 286 -3.12 -0.97 11.13
N LYS A 287 -4.09 -1.51 11.89
CA LYS A 287 -5.17 -2.31 11.31
C LYS A 287 -5.94 -1.52 10.26
N ASN A 288 -6.26 -0.27 10.57
CA ASN A 288 -6.99 0.61 9.66
C ASN A 288 -6.18 0.90 8.38
N PHE A 289 -4.86 1.13 8.52
CA PHE A 289 -3.95 1.28 7.37
C PHE A 289 -3.98 0.04 6.46
N LEU A 290 -3.90 -1.15 7.01
CA LEU A 290 -3.91 -2.39 6.23
C LEU A 290 -5.28 -2.65 5.59
N ILE A 291 -6.37 -2.52 6.35
CA ILE A 291 -7.74 -2.71 5.81
C ILE A 291 -8.04 -1.70 4.71
N GLY A 292 -7.67 -0.41 4.92
CA GLY A 292 -7.83 0.63 3.91
C GLY A 292 -7.06 0.33 2.63
N SER A 293 -5.82 -0.23 2.74
CA SER A 293 -5.05 -0.68 1.57
C SER A 293 -5.79 -1.78 0.80
N ALA A 294 -6.28 -2.81 1.48
CA ALA A 294 -7.03 -3.89 0.85
C ALA A 294 -8.27 -3.37 0.11
N LEU A 295 -9.04 -2.49 0.75
CA LEU A 295 -10.24 -1.90 0.16
C LEU A 295 -9.93 -0.99 -1.03
N MET A 296 -8.87 -0.18 -0.95
CA MET A 296 -8.44 0.66 -2.06
C MET A 296 -8.14 -0.14 -3.33
N TRP A 297 -7.46 -1.28 -3.20
CA TRP A 297 -7.22 -2.16 -4.35
C TRP A 297 -8.51 -2.73 -4.94
N ILE A 298 -9.48 -3.09 -4.10
CA ILE A 298 -10.77 -3.66 -4.54
C ILE A 298 -11.68 -2.57 -5.13
N GLU A 299 -11.75 -1.39 -4.50
CA GLU A 299 -12.71 -0.34 -4.87
C GLU A 299 -12.19 0.58 -5.97
N ASN A 300 -10.91 1.00 -5.93
CA ASN A 300 -10.35 1.94 -6.91
C ASN A 300 -9.73 1.25 -8.12
N TYR A 301 -9.18 0.05 -7.95
CA TYR A 301 -8.60 -0.71 -9.07
C TYR A 301 -9.43 -1.91 -9.51
N HIS A 302 -10.61 -2.13 -8.93
CA HIS A 302 -11.55 -3.19 -9.26
C HIS A 302 -10.98 -4.62 -9.17
N VAL A 303 -9.86 -4.84 -8.47
CA VAL A 303 -9.30 -6.19 -8.34
C VAL A 303 -10.32 -7.14 -7.71
N ASP A 304 -10.31 -8.41 -8.15
CA ASP A 304 -11.33 -9.40 -7.78
C ASP A 304 -10.99 -10.17 -6.51
N GLY A 305 -9.74 -10.12 -6.10
CA GLY A 305 -9.30 -10.81 -4.90
C GLY A 305 -7.89 -10.43 -4.48
N LEU A 306 -7.57 -10.80 -3.24
CA LEU A 306 -6.24 -10.64 -2.66
C LEU A 306 -5.70 -12.02 -2.24
N ARG A 307 -4.50 -12.34 -2.68
CA ARG A 307 -3.74 -13.44 -2.08
C ARG A 307 -2.89 -12.85 -0.96
N VAL A 308 -3.11 -13.32 0.25
CA VAL A 308 -2.40 -12.79 1.43
C VAL A 308 -1.10 -13.56 1.63
N ASP A 309 0.02 -12.87 1.48
CA ASP A 309 1.34 -13.47 1.66
C ASP A 309 1.70 -13.67 3.13
N ALA A 310 2.52 -14.70 3.38
CA ALA A 310 3.18 -14.97 4.65
C ALA A 310 2.25 -15.08 5.88
N VAL A 311 1.02 -15.56 5.72
CA VAL A 311 0.01 -15.66 6.80
C VAL A 311 0.52 -16.42 8.02
N ALA A 312 1.28 -17.50 7.84
CA ALA A 312 1.85 -18.24 8.97
C ALA A 312 2.78 -17.39 9.84
N SER A 313 3.55 -16.48 9.21
CA SER A 313 4.43 -15.55 9.94
C SER A 313 3.66 -14.50 10.74
N MET A 314 2.42 -14.20 10.34
CA MET A 314 1.52 -13.31 11.07
C MET A 314 0.88 -14.02 12.26
N LEU A 315 0.47 -15.27 12.08
CA LEU A 315 -0.31 -16.02 13.09
C LEU A 315 0.56 -16.63 14.20
N TYR A 316 1.86 -16.85 13.96
CA TYR A 316 2.74 -17.53 14.91
C TYR A 316 3.93 -16.64 15.31
N LEU A 317 4.01 -16.34 16.62
CA LEU A 317 5.03 -15.46 17.21
C LEU A 317 6.45 -16.03 17.13
N ASP A 318 6.56 -17.36 17.05
CA ASP A 318 7.81 -18.12 16.95
C ASP A 318 8.21 -18.46 15.51
N TYR A 319 7.46 -17.98 14.51
CA TYR A 319 7.77 -18.26 13.09
C TYR A 319 9.17 -17.75 12.71
N GLY A 320 10.02 -18.67 12.23
CA GLY A 320 11.40 -18.37 11.84
C GLY A 320 12.32 -17.93 12.99
N LYS A 321 11.99 -18.25 14.25
CA LYS A 321 12.73 -17.84 15.45
C LYS A 321 13.11 -19.03 16.30
N ASN A 322 14.29 -18.95 16.92
CA ASN A 322 14.76 -19.93 17.89
C ASN A 322 14.24 -19.64 19.31
N ASP A 323 14.42 -20.58 20.22
CA ASP A 323 14.09 -20.40 21.62
C ASP A 323 14.77 -19.13 22.19
N GLY A 324 13.99 -18.32 22.91
CA GLY A 324 14.44 -17.03 23.47
C GLY A 324 14.40 -15.85 22.50
N GLN A 325 14.16 -16.07 21.19
CA GLN A 325 14.06 -15.02 20.18
C GLN A 325 12.62 -14.54 19.94
N TRP A 326 11.65 -15.07 20.65
CA TRP A 326 10.26 -14.71 20.55
C TRP A 326 9.60 -14.54 21.93
N VAL A 327 8.44 -13.92 21.97
CA VAL A 327 7.70 -13.64 23.22
C VAL A 327 6.34 -14.32 23.11
N PRO A 328 5.94 -15.15 24.11
CA PRO A 328 4.63 -15.78 24.10
C PRO A 328 3.50 -14.75 24.25
N ASN A 329 2.31 -15.11 23.80
CA ASN A 329 1.12 -14.31 24.03
C ASN A 329 0.71 -14.31 25.52
N LYS A 330 -0.28 -13.52 25.88
CA LYS A 330 -0.77 -13.38 27.27
C LYS A 330 -1.24 -14.66 27.94
N PHE A 331 -1.41 -15.75 27.20
CA PHE A 331 -1.78 -17.08 27.69
C PHE A 331 -0.62 -18.06 27.67
N GLY A 332 0.59 -17.62 27.31
CA GLY A 332 1.79 -18.45 27.26
C GLY A 332 1.99 -19.23 25.95
N GLY A 333 1.10 -19.07 24.96
CA GLY A 333 1.18 -19.76 23.66
C GLY A 333 1.88 -18.92 22.58
N ASN A 334 2.13 -19.57 21.44
CA ASN A 334 2.81 -18.97 20.29
C ASN A 334 1.89 -18.27 19.28
N LYS A 335 0.58 -18.32 19.45
CA LYS A 335 -0.35 -17.63 18.53
C LYS A 335 -0.32 -16.13 18.73
N ASN A 336 -0.19 -15.37 17.64
CA ASN A 336 -0.38 -13.92 17.65
C ASN A 336 -1.89 -13.61 17.65
N LEU A 337 -2.45 -13.41 18.83
CA LEU A 337 -3.89 -13.19 19.00
C LEU A 337 -4.38 -11.91 18.31
N GLU A 338 -3.53 -10.89 18.22
CA GLU A 338 -3.84 -9.62 17.56
C GLU A 338 -3.96 -9.81 16.04
N ALA A 339 -3.10 -10.62 15.44
CA ALA A 339 -3.19 -10.98 14.03
C ALA A 339 -4.43 -11.85 13.75
N VAL A 340 -4.79 -12.76 14.67
CA VAL A 340 -6.03 -13.54 14.56
C VAL A 340 -7.26 -12.64 14.54
N GLU A 341 -7.32 -11.64 15.43
CA GLU A 341 -8.43 -10.68 15.46
C GLU A 341 -8.41 -9.75 14.22
N PHE A 342 -7.23 -9.37 13.72
CA PHE A 342 -7.11 -8.63 12.46
C PHE A 342 -7.74 -9.42 11.27
N PHE A 343 -7.41 -10.72 11.15
CA PHE A 343 -8.00 -11.54 10.09
C PHE A 343 -9.51 -11.73 10.22
N LYS A 344 -10.04 -11.80 11.44
CA LYS A 344 -11.49 -11.83 11.65
C LYS A 344 -12.16 -10.51 11.27
N HIS A 345 -11.45 -9.39 11.42
CA HIS A 345 -11.98 -8.07 11.13
C HIS A 345 -11.98 -7.79 9.63
N ILE A 346 -10.95 -8.22 8.89
CA ILE A 346 -10.84 -7.97 7.45
C ILE A 346 -11.75 -8.88 6.62
N ASN A 347 -12.09 -10.09 7.12
CA ASN A 347 -13.04 -11.00 6.49
C ASN A 347 -14.48 -10.69 6.86
#